data_05d8da758ffec0b3a73240493b1c4d2e
#
_entry.id   05d8da758ffec0b3a73240493b1c4d2e
#
_cell.length_a   1.000
_cell.length_b   1.000
_cell.length_c   1.000
_cell.angle_alpha   90.00
_cell.angle_beta   90.00
_cell.angle_gamma   90.00
#
_symmetry.space_group_name_H-M   'P 1'
#
loop_
_entity.id
_entity.type
_entity.pdbx_description
1 polymer ?
#
loop_
_entity_poly.entity_id
_entity_poly.type
_entity_poly.pdbx_seq_one_letter_code
_entity_poly.pdbx_strand_id
1 'polypeptide(L)'
;MLLPAAILALGIGGLPLTGGALAKLAVKPVLGDGWVELLAILSAIGTTLLMLHFLHRLLASASPDPSVSAPVGWVLSWMFMFVAALVAPWMLYSATGIGTWSDALQPAILWAASWPILIGAGLALGLWRWGRYLPRVPEGDVVVVGQPVMRVVVRCAEALERVEGVLRQWPVAGLSLLMLSLILGGVMFNGH
;
A
#
# COMPACT_ATOMS: atom_id res chain seq x y z
N MET A 1 23.23 3.19 4.09
CA MET A 1 21.93 3.37 3.41
C MET A 1 20.84 2.36 3.79
N LEU A 2 21.21 1.19 4.28
CA LEU A 2 20.23 0.14 4.67
C LEU A 2 19.35 0.54 5.85
N LEU A 3 19.87 1.24 6.85
CA LEU A 3 19.13 1.62 8.05
C LEU A 3 17.94 2.57 7.74
N PRO A 4 18.10 3.65 6.96
CA PRO A 4 16.97 4.46 6.52
C PRO A 4 15.94 3.67 5.70
N ALA A 5 16.39 2.77 4.80
CA ALA A 5 15.49 1.91 4.04
C ALA A 5 14.68 0.98 4.95
N ALA A 6 15.29 0.42 5.99
CA ALA A 6 14.61 -0.42 6.97
C ALA A 6 13.55 0.36 7.75
N ILE A 7 13.86 1.58 8.18
CA ILE A 7 12.91 2.45 8.90
C ILE A 7 11.71 2.79 8.00
N LEU A 8 11.94 3.15 6.74
CA LEU A 8 10.86 3.44 5.78
C LEU A 8 10.01 2.20 5.51
N ALA A 9 10.64 1.05 5.27
CA ALA A 9 9.94 -0.21 5.01
C ALA A 9 9.04 -0.61 6.19
N LEU A 10 9.56 -0.57 7.41
CA LEU A 10 8.80 -0.83 8.62
C LEU A 10 7.76 0.28 8.89
N GLY A 11 8.06 1.51 8.47
CA GLY A 11 7.14 2.63 8.52
C GLY A 11 5.85 2.40 7.72
N ILE A 12 5.96 1.79 6.55
CA ILE A 12 4.80 1.36 5.74
C ILE A 12 4.00 0.28 6.48
N GLY A 13 4.67 -0.62 7.21
CA GLY A 13 4.04 -1.60 8.09
C GLY A 13 3.25 -0.98 9.27
N GLY A 14 3.52 0.28 9.58
CA GLY A 14 2.88 1.03 10.67
C GLY A 14 3.72 1.10 11.93
N LEU A 15 5.05 1.12 11.79
CA LEU A 15 5.96 1.31 12.92
C LEU A 15 5.53 2.56 13.72
N PRO A 16 5.46 2.50 15.07
CA PRO A 16 5.18 3.65 15.90
C PRO A 16 6.05 4.84 15.51
N LEU A 17 5.52 6.05 15.61
CA LEU A 17 6.19 7.30 15.26
C LEU A 17 6.44 7.51 13.77
N THR A 18 5.93 6.67 12.89
CA THR A 18 6.03 6.84 11.43
C THR A 18 4.69 7.26 10.81
N GLY A 19 4.75 7.74 9.57
CA GLY A 19 3.56 8.13 8.83
C GLY A 19 2.52 7.01 8.69
N GLY A 20 2.94 5.75 8.61
CA GLY A 20 2.01 4.62 8.55
C GLY A 20 1.20 4.43 9.82
N ALA A 21 1.79 4.66 11.00
CA ALA A 21 1.06 4.61 12.27
C ALA A 21 0.07 5.78 12.37
N LEU A 22 0.48 7.00 12.00
CA LEU A 22 -0.37 8.19 11.99
C LEU A 22 -1.54 8.05 11.01
N ALA A 23 -1.31 7.49 9.83
CA ALA A 23 -2.36 7.22 8.86
C ALA A 23 -3.40 6.23 9.40
N LYS A 24 -2.97 5.16 10.10
CA LYS A 24 -3.89 4.22 10.76
C LYS A 24 -4.72 4.89 11.86
N LEU A 25 -4.10 5.77 12.65
CA LEU A 25 -4.81 6.55 13.67
C LEU A 25 -5.87 7.47 13.06
N ALA A 26 -5.53 8.14 11.96
CA ALA A 26 -6.44 9.02 11.24
C ALA A 26 -7.66 8.29 10.66
N VAL A 27 -7.48 7.06 10.21
CA VAL A 27 -8.54 6.28 9.57
C VAL A 27 -9.37 5.46 10.57
N LYS A 28 -8.82 5.16 11.76
CA LYS A 28 -9.49 4.35 12.79
C LYS A 28 -10.91 4.80 13.14
N PRO A 29 -11.22 6.09 13.33
CA PRO A 29 -12.59 6.55 13.63
C PRO A 29 -13.59 6.27 12.49
N VAL A 30 -13.11 6.21 11.25
CA VAL A 30 -13.94 5.97 10.05
C VAL A 30 -14.17 4.47 9.82
N LEU A 31 -13.21 3.63 10.17
CA LEU A 31 -13.28 2.18 9.98
C LEU A 31 -14.25 1.50 10.94
N GLY A 32 -14.50 2.09 12.11
CA GLY A 32 -15.33 1.47 13.16
C GLY A 32 -14.70 0.21 13.74
N ASP A 33 -15.44 -0.42 14.64
CA ASP A 33 -15.04 -1.68 15.28
C ASP A 33 -15.59 -2.88 14.50
N GLY A 34 -14.92 -4.03 14.55
CA GLY A 34 -15.41 -5.28 13.99
C GLY A 34 -14.52 -5.90 12.91
N TRP A 35 -15.13 -6.46 11.86
CA TRP A 35 -14.41 -7.19 10.81
C TRP A 35 -13.39 -6.33 10.05
N VAL A 36 -13.67 -5.04 9.90
CA VAL A 36 -12.76 -4.11 9.20
C VAL A 36 -11.51 -3.86 10.02
N GLU A 37 -11.64 -3.75 11.35
CA GLU A 37 -10.48 -3.64 12.25
C GLU A 37 -9.60 -4.90 12.19
N LEU A 38 -10.21 -6.08 12.21
CA LEU A 38 -9.47 -7.34 12.06
C LEU A 38 -8.70 -7.41 10.74
N LEU A 39 -9.34 -7.02 9.63
CA LEU A 39 -8.68 -6.98 8.32
C LEU A 39 -7.52 -5.97 8.31
N ALA A 40 -7.69 -4.82 8.96
CA ALA A 40 -6.62 -3.82 9.07
C ALA A 40 -5.43 -4.34 9.88
N ILE A 41 -5.68 -5.09 10.94
CA ILE A 41 -4.65 -5.75 11.76
C ILE A 41 -3.92 -6.83 10.95
N LEU A 42 -4.65 -7.70 10.27
CA LEU A 42 -4.07 -8.74 9.40
C LEU A 42 -3.24 -8.13 8.27
N SER A 43 -3.73 -7.05 7.67
CA SER A 43 -2.99 -6.28 6.66
C SER A 43 -1.68 -5.71 7.23
N ALA A 44 -1.69 -5.19 8.46
CA ALA A 44 -0.49 -4.68 9.12
C ALA A 44 0.54 -5.78 9.38
N ILE A 45 0.09 -6.95 9.85
CA ILE A 45 0.95 -8.12 10.08
C ILE A 45 1.57 -8.59 8.74
N GLY A 46 0.73 -8.74 7.71
CA GLY A 46 1.17 -9.15 6.37
C GLY A 46 2.16 -8.17 5.75
N THR A 47 1.89 -6.87 5.85
CA THR A 47 2.79 -5.82 5.34
C THR A 47 4.14 -5.85 6.06
N THR A 48 4.14 -6.02 7.38
CA THR A 48 5.38 -6.12 8.17
C THR A 48 6.20 -7.34 7.75
N LEU A 49 5.55 -8.48 7.55
CA LEU A 49 6.18 -9.71 7.09
C LEU A 49 6.81 -9.52 5.70
N LEU A 50 6.08 -8.92 4.76
CA LEU A 50 6.57 -8.62 3.41
C LEU A 50 7.77 -7.67 3.45
N MET A 51 7.71 -6.61 4.25
CA MET A 51 8.79 -5.64 4.38
C MET A 51 10.05 -6.25 5.00
N LEU A 52 9.89 -7.11 6.00
CA LEU A 52 11.02 -7.85 6.57
C LEU A 52 11.62 -8.84 5.59
N HIS A 53 10.79 -9.52 4.80
CA HIS A 53 11.27 -10.39 3.72
C HIS A 53 12.00 -9.60 2.64
N PHE A 54 11.47 -8.46 2.24
CA PHE A 54 12.12 -7.55 1.30
C PHE A 54 13.49 -7.08 1.83
N LEU A 55 13.56 -6.65 3.09
CA LEU A 55 14.80 -6.24 3.72
C LEU A 55 15.83 -7.38 3.78
N HIS A 56 15.39 -8.60 4.10
CA HIS A 56 16.25 -9.76 4.09
C HIS A 56 16.81 -10.03 2.69
N ARG A 57 15.99 -9.95 1.64
CA ARG A 57 16.43 -10.09 0.24
C ARG A 57 17.38 -8.98 -0.16
N LEU A 58 17.10 -7.74 0.23
CA LEU A 58 17.95 -6.59 -0.04
C LEU A 58 19.33 -6.75 0.60
N LEU A 59 19.38 -7.21 1.85
CA LEU A 59 20.64 -7.52 2.55
C LEU A 59 21.41 -8.66 1.89
N ALA A 60 20.71 -9.70 1.45
CA ALA A 60 21.34 -10.83 0.75
C ALA A 60 21.88 -10.45 -0.64
N SER A 61 21.29 -9.44 -1.28
CA SER A 61 21.69 -8.94 -2.61
C SER A 61 22.72 -7.81 -2.53
N ALA A 62 23.07 -7.34 -1.32
CA ALA A 62 24.07 -6.30 -1.14
C ALA A 62 25.43 -6.79 -1.64
N SER A 63 26.02 -6.06 -2.59
CA SER A 63 27.37 -6.39 -3.10
C SER A 63 28.42 -6.25 -2.00
N PRO A 64 29.29 -7.22 -1.83
CA PRO A 64 30.40 -7.14 -0.84
C PRO A 64 31.51 -6.19 -1.28
N ASP A 65 31.41 -5.55 -2.45
CA ASP A 65 32.49 -4.70 -2.96
C ASP A 65 32.42 -3.30 -2.33
N PRO A 66 33.33 -2.97 -1.38
CA PRO A 66 33.34 -1.68 -0.70
C PRO A 66 33.88 -0.54 -1.57
N SER A 67 34.39 -0.83 -2.77
CA SER A 67 34.99 0.16 -3.65
C SER A 67 33.98 1.06 -4.36
N VAL A 68 32.71 0.65 -4.43
CA VAL A 68 31.64 1.42 -5.06
C VAL A 68 30.91 2.26 -4.02
N SER A 69 31.42 3.46 -3.74
CA SER A 69 30.69 4.44 -2.93
C SER A 69 29.69 5.20 -3.78
N ALA A 70 28.46 5.35 -3.27
CA ALA A 70 27.46 6.15 -3.94
C ALA A 70 27.89 7.63 -3.99
N PRO A 71 27.68 8.35 -5.11
CA PRO A 71 27.95 9.78 -5.20
C PRO A 71 27.25 10.56 -4.08
N VAL A 72 27.95 11.52 -3.48
CA VAL A 72 27.43 12.30 -2.34
C VAL A 72 26.09 12.95 -2.63
N GLY A 73 25.85 13.43 -3.87
CA GLY A 73 24.57 14.01 -4.27
C GLY A 73 23.39 13.03 -4.15
N TRP A 74 23.60 11.76 -4.51
CA TRP A 74 22.57 10.72 -4.36
C TRP A 74 22.25 10.43 -2.90
N VAL A 75 23.29 10.37 -2.07
CA VAL A 75 23.13 10.17 -0.61
C VAL A 75 22.33 11.32 0.00
N LEU A 76 22.64 12.55 -0.38
CA LEU A 76 21.98 13.76 0.12
C LEU A 76 20.52 13.80 -0.27
N SER A 77 20.21 13.56 -1.56
CA SER A 77 18.82 13.50 -2.04
C SER A 77 18.01 12.41 -1.33
N TRP A 78 18.63 11.25 -1.13
CA TRP A 78 17.99 10.12 -0.44
C TRP A 78 17.70 10.44 1.03
N MET A 79 18.68 11.05 1.73
CA MET A 79 18.52 11.49 3.12
C MET A 79 17.46 12.59 3.25
N PHE A 80 17.39 13.52 2.30
CA PHE A 80 16.35 14.53 2.28
C PHE A 80 14.95 13.92 2.14
N MET A 81 14.77 12.98 1.21
CA MET A 81 13.50 12.26 1.05
C MET A 81 13.15 11.43 2.29
N PHE A 82 14.14 10.81 2.92
CA PHE A 82 13.94 10.05 4.16
C PHE A 82 13.43 10.95 5.29
N VAL A 83 14.08 12.09 5.51
CA VAL A 83 13.65 13.06 6.53
C VAL A 83 12.26 13.61 6.20
N ALA A 84 12.00 13.97 4.95
CA ALA A 84 10.69 14.43 4.52
C ALA A 84 9.59 13.38 4.77
N ALA A 85 9.85 12.12 4.46
CA ALA A 85 8.91 11.03 4.70
C ALA A 85 8.59 10.78 6.19
N LEU A 86 9.53 11.13 7.09
CA LEU A 86 9.28 11.06 8.53
C LEU A 86 8.56 12.30 9.06
N VAL A 87 8.95 13.48 8.61
CA VAL A 87 8.46 14.78 9.18
C VAL A 87 7.11 15.18 8.60
N ALA A 88 6.90 15.00 7.28
CA ALA A 88 5.68 15.46 6.63
C ALA A 88 4.39 14.86 7.22
N PRO A 89 4.29 13.55 7.55
CA PRO A 89 3.09 13.00 8.18
C PRO A 89 2.77 13.63 9.53
N TRP A 90 3.77 13.96 10.35
CA TRP A 90 3.59 14.61 11.64
C TRP A 90 3.09 16.04 11.50
N MET A 91 3.62 16.77 10.52
CA MET A 91 3.15 18.12 10.21
C MET A 91 1.70 18.11 9.70
N LEU A 92 1.39 17.19 8.78
CA LEU A 92 0.04 17.05 8.25
C LEU A 92 -0.95 16.61 9.32
N TYR A 93 -0.59 15.69 10.20
CA TYR A 93 -1.46 15.19 11.25
C TYR A 93 -1.95 16.30 12.19
N SER A 94 -1.06 17.21 12.57
CA SER A 94 -1.42 18.36 13.40
C SER A 94 -2.13 19.46 12.61
N ALA A 95 -1.73 19.72 11.36
CA ALA A 95 -2.29 20.78 10.52
C ALA A 95 -3.73 20.48 10.06
N THR A 96 -4.07 19.21 9.87
CA THR A 96 -5.42 18.79 9.45
C THR A 96 -6.42 18.69 10.61
N GLY A 97 -6.00 18.93 11.85
CA GLY A 97 -6.89 18.87 13.01
C GLY A 97 -7.38 17.46 13.37
N ILE A 98 -6.78 16.41 12.80
CA ILE A 98 -7.15 15.01 13.07
C ILE A 98 -6.80 14.61 14.49
N GLY A 99 -5.71 15.18 15.06
CA GLY A 99 -5.29 14.94 16.43
C GLY A 99 -4.09 15.78 16.82
N THR A 100 -3.73 15.71 18.09
CA THR A 100 -2.54 16.39 18.62
C THR A 100 -1.35 15.44 18.70
N TRP A 101 -0.15 15.99 18.71
CA TRP A 101 1.06 15.17 18.86
C TRP A 101 1.07 14.40 20.17
N SER A 102 0.52 14.99 21.24
CA SER A 102 0.38 14.33 22.54
C SER A 102 -0.51 13.09 22.48
N ASP A 103 -1.56 13.13 21.67
CA ASP A 103 -2.47 11.99 21.52
C ASP A 103 -1.75 10.82 20.82
N ALA A 104 -1.02 11.12 19.75
CA ALA A 104 -0.26 10.11 19.00
C ALA A 104 0.88 9.46 19.82
N LEU A 105 1.38 10.16 20.82
CA LEU A 105 2.46 9.70 21.72
C LEU A 105 1.96 8.95 22.95
N GLN A 106 0.66 8.80 23.14
CA GLN A 106 0.12 8.04 24.28
C GLN A 106 0.63 6.60 24.28
N PRO A 107 1.06 6.06 25.45
CA PRO A 107 1.59 4.69 25.54
C PRO A 107 0.62 3.62 25.02
N ALA A 108 -0.67 3.80 25.23
CA ALA A 108 -1.70 2.89 24.76
C ALA A 108 -1.76 2.83 23.20
N ILE A 109 -1.61 3.99 22.55
CA ILE A 109 -1.62 4.11 21.09
C ILE A 109 -0.34 3.52 20.51
N LEU A 110 0.81 3.81 21.12
CA LEU A 110 2.10 3.23 20.72
C LEU A 110 2.09 1.70 20.85
N TRP A 111 1.49 1.19 21.92
CA TRP A 111 1.32 -0.26 22.10
C TRP A 111 0.40 -0.86 21.04
N ALA A 112 -0.75 -0.23 20.79
CA ALA A 112 -1.68 -0.67 19.76
C ALA A 112 -1.08 -0.67 18.34
N ALA A 113 -0.15 0.23 18.05
CA ALA A 113 0.59 0.23 16.79
C ALA A 113 1.71 -0.82 16.75
N SER A 114 2.32 -1.15 17.90
CA SER A 114 3.49 -2.03 17.98
C SER A 114 3.16 -3.51 17.90
N TRP A 115 2.08 -3.97 18.55
CA TRP A 115 1.80 -5.41 18.68
C TRP A 115 1.57 -6.14 17.34
N PRO A 116 0.92 -5.57 16.29
CA PRO A 116 0.82 -6.25 14.99
C PRO A 116 2.18 -6.42 14.31
N ILE A 117 3.07 -5.43 14.52
CA ILE A 117 4.45 -5.48 14.00
C ILE A 117 5.25 -6.58 14.69
N LEU A 118 5.11 -6.70 16.02
CA LEU A 118 5.77 -7.77 16.78
C LEU A 118 5.30 -9.16 16.33
N ILE A 119 4.01 -9.34 16.06
CA ILE A 119 3.49 -10.59 15.49
C ILE A 119 4.07 -10.83 14.09
N GLY A 120 4.04 -9.83 13.21
CA GLY A 120 4.60 -9.91 11.87
C GLY A 120 6.10 -10.25 11.89
N ALA A 121 6.85 -9.63 12.79
CA ALA A 121 8.27 -9.92 12.98
C ALA A 121 8.51 -11.33 13.54
N GLY A 122 7.71 -11.75 14.51
CA GLY A 122 7.76 -13.11 15.05
C GLY A 122 7.48 -14.18 14.00
N LEU A 123 6.48 -13.94 13.14
CA LEU A 123 6.17 -14.81 12.01
C LEU A 123 7.32 -14.83 10.98
N ALA A 124 7.93 -13.68 10.68
CA ALA A 124 9.07 -13.60 9.78
C ALA A 124 10.27 -14.40 10.33
N LEU A 125 10.59 -14.25 11.61
CA LEU A 125 11.64 -15.03 12.28
C LEU A 125 11.32 -16.53 12.29
N GLY A 126 10.08 -16.90 12.56
CA GLY A 126 9.61 -18.29 12.46
C GLY A 126 9.79 -18.86 11.05
N LEU A 127 9.38 -18.11 10.02
CA LEU A 127 9.58 -18.51 8.62
C LEU A 127 11.05 -18.64 8.26
N TRP A 128 11.92 -17.76 8.73
CA TRP A 128 13.37 -17.88 8.49
C TRP A 128 13.98 -19.09 9.18
N ARG A 129 13.51 -19.40 10.40
CA ARG A 129 14.04 -20.51 11.19
C ARG A 129 13.55 -21.86 10.71
N TRP A 130 12.25 -21.95 10.35
CA TRP A 130 11.57 -23.20 10.02
C TRP A 130 11.11 -23.28 8.57
N GLY A 131 11.35 -22.25 7.75
CA GLY A 131 10.92 -22.20 6.36
C GLY A 131 11.41 -23.35 5.49
N ARG A 132 12.53 -23.99 5.88
CA ARG A 132 13.02 -25.22 5.21
C ARG A 132 12.13 -26.45 5.42
N TYR A 133 11.26 -26.44 6.43
CA TYR A 133 10.32 -27.52 6.70
C TYR A 133 8.94 -27.27 6.07
N LEU A 134 8.71 -26.05 5.62
CA LEU A 134 7.48 -25.72 4.89
C LEU A 134 7.57 -26.27 3.46
N PRO A 135 6.49 -26.83 2.91
CA PRO A 135 6.43 -27.20 1.52
C PRO A 135 6.78 -25.98 0.68
N ARG A 136 7.77 -26.09 -0.18
CA ARG A 136 8.10 -25.04 -1.13
C ARG A 136 6.93 -24.93 -2.09
N VAL A 137 6.23 -23.81 -2.04
CA VAL A 137 5.27 -23.46 -3.08
C VAL A 137 6.10 -23.18 -4.33
N PRO A 138 5.93 -23.97 -5.41
CA PRO A 138 6.69 -23.76 -6.64
C PRO A 138 6.48 -22.33 -7.15
N GLU A 139 7.53 -21.70 -7.61
CA GLU A 139 7.45 -20.38 -8.24
C GLU A 139 6.53 -20.51 -9.45
N GLY A 140 5.37 -19.86 -9.44
CA GLY A 140 4.37 -19.97 -10.49
C GLY A 140 3.04 -20.58 -10.08
N ASP A 141 2.94 -21.27 -8.94
CA ASP A 141 1.68 -21.90 -8.51
C ASP A 141 0.57 -20.86 -8.26
N VAL A 142 0.92 -19.67 -7.77
CA VAL A 142 -0.01 -18.53 -7.65
C VAL A 142 -0.46 -18.07 -9.04
N VAL A 143 0.42 -18.09 -10.03
CA VAL A 143 0.09 -17.74 -11.42
C VAL A 143 -0.82 -18.82 -12.03
N VAL A 144 -0.60 -20.09 -11.73
CA VAL A 144 -1.43 -21.19 -12.20
C VAL A 144 -2.84 -21.12 -11.61
N VAL A 145 -2.97 -20.83 -10.31
CA VAL A 145 -4.28 -20.60 -9.65
C VAL A 145 -4.93 -19.31 -10.16
N GLY A 146 -4.14 -18.28 -10.46
CA GLY A 146 -4.61 -17.03 -11.04
C GLY A 146 -4.93 -17.09 -12.53
N GLN A 147 -4.46 -18.09 -13.27
CA GLN A 147 -4.71 -18.21 -14.72
C GLN A 147 -6.18 -18.18 -15.12
N PRO A 148 -7.13 -18.87 -14.45
CA PRO A 148 -8.54 -18.77 -14.81
C PRO A 148 -9.10 -17.37 -14.55
N VAL A 149 -8.69 -16.71 -13.46
CA VAL A 149 -9.08 -15.34 -13.14
C VAL A 149 -8.47 -14.37 -14.15
N MET A 150 -7.19 -14.53 -14.48
CA MET A 150 -6.51 -13.71 -15.48
C MET A 150 -7.15 -13.84 -16.87
N ARG A 151 -7.59 -15.05 -17.27
CA ARG A 151 -8.32 -15.24 -18.53
C ARG A 151 -9.65 -14.50 -18.57
N VAL A 152 -10.36 -14.42 -17.44
CA VAL A 152 -11.59 -13.62 -17.32
C VAL A 152 -11.27 -12.14 -17.43
N VAL A 153 -10.27 -11.66 -16.70
CA VAL A 153 -9.83 -10.26 -16.74
C VAL A 153 -9.38 -9.84 -18.15
N VAL A 154 -8.60 -10.67 -18.82
CA VAL A 154 -8.17 -10.41 -20.20
C VAL A 154 -9.36 -10.37 -21.16
N ARG A 155 -10.32 -11.28 -21.05
CA ARG A 155 -11.55 -11.25 -21.87
C ARG A 155 -12.40 -10.00 -21.59
N CYS A 156 -12.50 -9.58 -20.34
CA CYS A 156 -13.18 -8.34 -19.99
C CYS A 156 -12.45 -7.12 -20.57
N ALA A 157 -11.12 -7.09 -20.50
CA ALA A 157 -10.31 -6.03 -21.07
C ALA A 157 -10.47 -5.96 -22.60
N GLU A 158 -10.41 -7.09 -23.29
CA GLU A 158 -10.65 -7.18 -24.75
C GLU A 158 -12.08 -6.79 -25.13
N ALA A 159 -13.07 -7.07 -24.29
CA ALA A 159 -14.44 -6.62 -24.48
C ALA A 159 -14.57 -5.11 -24.32
N LEU A 160 -13.92 -4.54 -23.29
CA LEU A 160 -13.86 -3.10 -23.08
C LEU A 160 -13.17 -2.37 -24.24
N GLU A 161 -12.05 -2.91 -24.70
CA GLU A 161 -11.29 -2.36 -25.83
C GLU A 161 -12.12 -2.37 -27.14
N ARG A 162 -12.90 -3.43 -27.35
CA ARG A 162 -13.86 -3.49 -28.47
C ARG A 162 -14.97 -2.45 -28.33
N VAL A 163 -15.53 -2.27 -27.15
CA VAL A 163 -16.54 -1.25 -26.86
C VAL A 163 -15.96 0.15 -27.04
N GLU A 164 -14.74 0.38 -26.56
CA GLU A 164 -14.03 1.64 -26.78
C GLU A 164 -13.76 1.89 -28.27
N GLY A 165 -13.33 0.87 -29.00
CA GLY A 165 -13.13 0.93 -30.46
C GLY A 165 -14.40 1.30 -31.22
N VAL A 166 -15.56 0.79 -30.82
CA VAL A 166 -16.87 1.14 -31.39
C VAL A 166 -17.30 2.56 -30.99
N LEU A 167 -17.12 2.95 -29.73
CA LEU A 167 -17.46 4.30 -29.25
C LEU A 167 -16.56 5.38 -29.84
N ARG A 168 -15.33 5.05 -30.23
CA ARG A 168 -14.38 5.96 -30.87
C ARG A 168 -14.71 6.25 -32.34
N GLN A 169 -15.63 5.50 -32.95
CA GLN A 169 -16.14 5.84 -34.28
C GLN A 169 -17.00 7.10 -34.19
N TRP A 170 -16.64 8.14 -34.93
CA TRP A 170 -17.28 9.45 -34.93
C TRP A 170 -18.82 9.42 -34.96
N PRO A 171 -19.48 8.55 -35.75
CA PRO A 171 -20.96 8.49 -35.75
C PRO A 171 -21.54 7.98 -34.45
N VAL A 172 -20.88 7.00 -33.78
CA VAL A 172 -21.35 6.39 -32.54
C VAL A 172 -21.14 7.32 -31.36
N ALA A 173 -20.01 8.03 -31.30
CA ALA A 173 -19.73 9.03 -30.29
C ALA A 173 -20.72 10.22 -30.37
N GLY A 174 -21.03 10.68 -31.58
CA GLY A 174 -22.02 11.73 -31.82
C GLY A 174 -23.41 11.32 -31.38
N LEU A 175 -23.83 10.10 -31.73
CA LEU A 175 -25.16 9.57 -31.40
C LEU A 175 -25.33 9.32 -29.88
N SER A 176 -24.28 8.83 -29.20
CA SER A 176 -24.28 8.62 -27.75
C SER A 176 -24.35 9.96 -26.99
N LEU A 177 -23.63 11.00 -27.43
CA LEU A 177 -23.72 12.34 -26.86
C LEU A 177 -25.10 12.97 -27.10
N LEU A 178 -25.69 12.74 -28.25
CA LEU A 178 -27.02 13.25 -28.58
C LEU A 178 -28.10 12.55 -27.73
N MET A 179 -28.02 11.23 -27.54
CA MET A 179 -28.90 10.49 -26.62
C MET A 179 -28.74 10.96 -25.18
N LEU A 180 -27.52 11.13 -24.70
CA LEU A 180 -27.26 11.60 -23.35
C LEU A 180 -27.81 13.00 -23.11
N SER A 181 -27.69 13.92 -24.06
CA SER A 181 -28.23 15.27 -23.97
C SER A 181 -29.76 15.29 -24.03
N LEU A 182 -30.39 14.39 -24.82
CA LEU A 182 -31.86 14.23 -24.85
C LEU A 182 -32.40 13.68 -23.52
N ILE A 183 -31.72 12.69 -22.94
CA ILE A 183 -32.10 12.12 -21.63
C ILE A 183 -31.98 13.17 -20.53
N LEU A 184 -30.84 13.87 -20.46
CA LEU A 184 -30.62 14.94 -19.49
C LEU A 184 -31.61 16.11 -19.68
N GLY A 185 -31.86 16.51 -20.92
CA GLY A 185 -32.86 17.52 -21.23
C GLY A 185 -34.26 17.09 -20.83
N GLY A 186 -34.66 15.84 -21.11
CA GLY A 186 -35.97 15.28 -20.73
C GLY A 186 -36.16 15.20 -19.22
N VAL A 187 -35.11 14.85 -18.47
CA VAL A 187 -35.16 14.83 -16.99
C VAL A 187 -35.28 16.25 -16.42
N MET A 188 -34.60 17.23 -16.99
CA MET A 188 -34.74 18.63 -16.56
C MET A 188 -36.13 19.23 -16.88
N PHE A 189 -36.75 18.84 -17.99
CA PHE A 189 -38.12 19.32 -18.33
C PHE A 189 -39.23 18.64 -17.53
N ASN A 190 -39.05 17.37 -17.10
CA ASN A 190 -40.04 16.64 -16.29
C ASN A 190 -39.85 16.87 -14.77
N GLY A 191 -38.80 17.53 -14.33
CA GLY A 191 -38.52 17.83 -12.92
C GLY A 191 -39.09 19.17 -12.42
N HIS A 192 -39.87 19.86 -13.24
CA HIS A 192 -40.71 21.02 -12.90
C HIS A 192 -42.16 20.64 -13.11
#